data_4fea1bef5d195eaa1544856bd29b40d7
#
_entry.id   4fea1bef5d195eaa1544856bd29b40d7
#
_cell.length_a   1.000
_cell.length_b   1.000
_cell.length_c   1.000
_cell.angle_alpha   90.00
_cell.angle_beta   90.00
_cell.angle_gamma   90.00
#
_symmetry.space_group_name_H-M   'P 1'
#
loop_
_entity.id
_entity.type
_entity.pdbx_description
1 polymer ?
#
loop_
_entity_poly.entity_id
_entity_poly.type
_entity_poly.pdbx_seq_one_letter_code
_entity_poly.pdbx_strand_id
1 'polypeptide(L)'
;INKNTKRIDVTLRVNLKDGGEIGTEKDCIQVGSGQYSSIKTVCPWEKIPKEDLIAGKPPIKSRTKSFKDLEQLALEGLSYHWGRNKNHFIAKNVDINGELYEVFVNAINTTKKAMDDVDLIFNTNNKWMRSGNPGTVEDPISFVGNIVSREAICYNVGYIKYSYGWDYQYLKNEDISFKETSAHEIGHAILKAYGGTFYSYGHKGSVNTITQSENSKAIEYPKKGEIDIMPYYTNWLSYNQRNRMVAAMKDVLSLIWLTKIELK
;
A
#
# COMPACT_ATOMS: atom_id res chain seq x y z
N ILE A 1 -18.07 -21.24 -4.45
CA ILE A 1 -17.53 -21.74 -5.74
C ILE A 1 -18.70 -22.23 -6.58
N ASN A 2 -18.87 -21.69 -7.76
CA ASN A 2 -19.84 -22.16 -8.74
C ASN A 2 -19.11 -22.94 -9.85
N LYS A 3 -19.30 -24.27 -9.86
CA LYS A 3 -18.64 -25.16 -10.83
C LYS A 3 -19.17 -25.00 -12.24
N ASN A 4 -20.46 -24.69 -12.39
CA ASN A 4 -21.09 -24.54 -13.70
C ASN A 4 -20.60 -23.28 -14.44
N THR A 5 -20.44 -22.18 -13.73
CA THR A 5 -19.95 -20.92 -14.30
C THR A 5 -18.44 -20.76 -14.19
N LYS A 6 -17.73 -21.72 -13.60
CA LYS A 6 -16.27 -21.64 -13.32
C LYS A 6 -15.90 -20.34 -12.59
N ARG A 7 -16.67 -19.98 -11.58
CA ARG A 7 -16.54 -18.74 -10.83
C ARG A 7 -16.34 -18.98 -9.34
N ILE A 8 -15.40 -18.24 -8.75
CA ILE A 8 -15.12 -18.21 -7.32
C ILE A 8 -15.30 -16.79 -6.85
N ASP A 9 -16.18 -16.55 -5.90
CA ASP A 9 -16.35 -15.28 -5.21
C ASP A 9 -15.74 -15.38 -3.82
N VAL A 10 -14.78 -14.51 -3.50
CA VAL A 10 -14.09 -14.44 -2.22
C VAL A 10 -14.49 -13.14 -1.53
N THR A 11 -14.98 -13.21 -0.30
CA THR A 11 -15.15 -12.03 0.57
C THR A 11 -13.91 -11.88 1.46
N LEU A 12 -13.12 -10.85 1.19
CA LEU A 12 -11.93 -10.48 1.97
C LEU A 12 -12.32 -9.42 3.00
N ARG A 13 -12.23 -9.76 4.29
CA ARG A 13 -12.56 -8.84 5.39
C ARG A 13 -11.30 -8.19 5.93
N VAL A 14 -11.19 -6.88 5.78
CA VAL A 14 -10.11 -6.06 6.30
C VAL A 14 -10.65 -5.12 7.38
N ASN A 15 -9.78 -4.61 8.25
CA ASN A 15 -10.12 -3.65 9.28
C ASN A 15 -9.27 -2.39 9.05
N LEU A 16 -9.80 -1.46 8.24
CA LEU A 16 -9.13 -0.21 7.89
C LEU A 16 -9.62 0.90 8.83
N LYS A 17 -8.69 1.66 9.37
CA LYS A 17 -8.94 2.79 10.27
C LYS A 17 -8.42 4.09 9.70
N ASP A 18 -8.96 5.21 10.16
CA ASP A 18 -8.42 6.52 9.85
C ASP A 18 -7.18 6.80 10.71
N GLY A 19 -6.00 6.68 10.12
CA GLY A 19 -4.72 7.03 10.72
C GLY A 19 -4.44 8.54 10.74
N GLY A 20 -5.41 9.35 10.29
CA GLY A 20 -5.28 10.81 10.30
C GLY A 20 -4.51 11.40 9.12
N GLU A 21 -3.96 12.60 9.36
CA GLU A 21 -3.26 13.39 8.35
C GLU A 21 -1.97 13.97 8.91
N ILE A 22 -0.94 14.08 8.07
CA ILE A 22 0.38 14.63 8.41
C ILE A 22 0.76 15.66 7.36
N GLY A 23 1.35 16.79 7.81
CA GLY A 23 1.84 17.86 6.94
C GLY A 23 0.78 18.84 6.45
N THR A 24 -0.42 18.79 7.02
CA THR A 24 -1.52 19.73 6.77
C THR A 24 -1.50 20.90 7.75
N GLU A 25 -2.45 21.84 7.62
CA GLU A 25 -2.55 23.01 8.49
C GLU A 25 -2.64 22.67 9.99
N LYS A 26 -3.23 21.54 10.33
CA LYS A 26 -3.34 21.04 11.72
C LYS A 26 -1.98 20.72 12.37
N ASP A 27 -0.95 20.45 11.54
CA ASP A 27 0.39 20.11 12.01
C ASP A 27 1.28 21.36 12.23
N CYS A 28 0.72 22.56 12.14
CA CYS A 28 1.45 23.79 12.45
C CYS A 28 1.84 23.82 13.94
N ILE A 29 3.11 24.16 14.20
CA ILE A 29 3.68 24.26 15.54
C ILE A 29 3.89 25.70 15.94
N GLN A 30 3.77 26.00 17.24
CA GLN A 30 4.13 27.27 17.81
C GLN A 30 5.63 27.28 18.13
N VAL A 31 6.37 28.27 17.58
CA VAL A 31 7.81 28.43 17.81
C VAL A 31 8.04 29.79 18.45
N GLY A 32 8.76 29.80 19.55
CA GLY A 32 9.12 30.99 20.31
C GLY A 32 9.19 30.67 21.78
N SER A 33 10.27 31.06 22.45
CA SER A 33 10.44 30.91 23.89
C SER A 33 10.98 32.21 24.49
N GLY A 34 10.33 32.68 25.55
CA GLY A 34 10.83 33.80 26.35
C GLY A 34 9.88 35.00 26.41
N GLN A 35 10.08 35.81 27.42
CA GLN A 35 9.21 36.93 27.82
C GLN A 35 9.15 38.07 26.77
N TYR A 36 10.01 38.07 25.75
CA TYR A 36 10.14 39.11 24.73
C TYR A 36 10.13 38.60 23.27
N SER A 37 9.94 37.29 23.02
CA SER A 37 9.85 36.79 21.66
C SER A 37 8.40 36.55 21.24
N SER A 38 8.03 37.08 20.08
CA SER A 38 6.72 36.81 19.50
C SER A 38 6.58 35.32 19.18
N ILE A 39 5.55 34.70 19.68
CA ILE A 39 5.20 33.32 19.28
C ILE A 39 4.81 33.32 17.79
N LYS A 40 5.52 32.53 16.98
CA LYS A 40 5.25 32.39 15.56
C LYS A 40 4.69 30.98 15.30
N THR A 41 3.60 30.91 14.56
CA THR A 41 3.10 29.63 14.02
C THR A 41 3.93 29.25 12.82
N VAL A 42 4.52 28.07 12.83
CA VAL A 42 5.29 27.49 11.71
C VAL A 42 4.61 26.24 11.22
N CYS A 43 4.27 26.24 9.95
CA CYS A 43 3.56 25.11 9.31
C CYS A 43 4.51 24.27 8.44
N PRO A 44 4.20 22.97 8.20
CA PRO A 44 5.07 22.07 7.46
C PRO A 44 5.44 22.58 6.05
N TRP A 45 4.51 23.20 5.34
CA TRP A 45 4.75 23.75 4.00
C TRP A 45 5.74 24.91 3.95
N GLU A 46 6.00 25.61 5.08
CA GLU A 46 7.01 26.66 5.18
C GLU A 46 8.44 26.09 5.19
N LYS A 47 8.59 24.78 5.39
CA LYS A 47 9.86 24.07 5.33
C LYS A 47 10.26 23.66 3.90
N ILE A 48 9.35 23.81 2.94
CA ILE A 48 9.64 23.52 1.53
C ILE A 48 10.43 24.70 0.97
N PRO A 49 11.65 24.49 0.46
CA PRO A 49 12.45 25.55 -0.15
C PRO A 49 11.71 26.22 -1.31
N LYS A 50 11.85 27.53 -1.47
CA LYS A 50 11.16 28.26 -2.53
C LYS A 50 11.57 27.80 -3.92
N GLU A 51 12.81 27.40 -4.07
CA GLU A 51 13.40 26.84 -5.29
C GLU A 51 12.79 25.48 -5.69
N ASP A 52 12.27 24.71 -4.72
CA ASP A 52 11.63 23.43 -4.96
C ASP A 52 10.12 23.57 -5.29
N LEU A 53 9.56 24.79 -5.14
CA LEU A 53 8.16 25.03 -5.44
C LEU A 53 7.93 25.11 -6.96
N ILE A 54 7.06 24.26 -7.47
CA ILE A 54 6.70 24.22 -8.88
C ILE A 54 5.58 25.22 -9.17
N ALA A 55 5.76 26.02 -10.23
CA ALA A 55 4.75 26.99 -10.67
C ALA A 55 3.39 26.31 -10.91
N GLY A 56 2.33 26.88 -10.35
CA GLY A 56 0.97 26.32 -10.44
C GLY A 56 0.70 25.10 -9.56
N LYS A 57 1.63 24.71 -8.69
CA LYS A 57 1.48 23.61 -7.72
C LYS A 57 1.67 24.14 -6.29
N PRO A 58 0.66 24.74 -5.67
CA PRO A 58 0.78 25.18 -4.29
C PRO A 58 0.88 23.96 -3.34
N PRO A 59 1.52 24.13 -2.18
CA PRO A 59 1.49 23.12 -1.12
C PRO A 59 0.06 22.78 -0.70
N ILE A 60 -0.19 21.51 -0.42
CA ILE A 60 -1.48 21.01 0.06
C ILE A 60 -1.59 21.33 1.56
N LYS A 61 -2.47 22.23 1.96
CA LYS A 61 -2.62 22.70 3.33
C LYS A 61 -3.72 22.03 4.14
N SER A 62 -4.56 21.23 3.47
CA SER A 62 -5.62 20.46 4.11
C SER A 62 -5.78 19.13 3.41
N ARG A 63 -6.31 18.14 4.13
CA ARG A 63 -6.57 16.79 3.60
C ARG A 63 -7.46 16.85 2.37
N THR A 64 -6.98 16.32 1.25
CA THR A 64 -7.70 16.30 -0.04
C THR A 64 -8.42 14.99 -0.31
N LYS A 65 -8.13 13.95 0.46
CA LYS A 65 -8.81 12.64 0.44
C LYS A 65 -9.34 12.34 1.85
N SER A 66 -10.63 12.18 2.00
CA SER A 66 -11.23 11.73 3.27
C SER A 66 -10.79 10.29 3.59
N PHE A 67 -11.04 9.84 4.82
CA PHE A 67 -10.85 8.42 5.16
C PHE A 67 -11.64 7.51 4.21
N LYS A 68 -12.89 7.89 3.90
CA LYS A 68 -13.74 7.12 2.99
C LYS A 68 -13.15 7.01 1.58
N ASP A 69 -12.50 8.06 1.09
CA ASP A 69 -11.83 8.02 -0.22
C ASP A 69 -10.62 7.08 -0.18
N LEU A 70 -9.79 7.13 0.89
CA LEU A 70 -8.66 6.22 1.05
C LEU A 70 -9.11 4.77 1.26
N GLU A 71 -10.14 4.55 2.08
CA GLU A 71 -10.78 3.25 2.26
C GLU A 71 -11.24 2.66 0.92
N GLN A 72 -11.96 3.44 0.12
CA GLN A 72 -12.42 2.99 -1.20
C GLN A 72 -11.25 2.62 -2.11
N LEU A 73 -10.20 3.46 -2.19
CA LEU A 73 -9.00 3.17 -2.97
C LEU A 73 -8.33 1.86 -2.52
N ALA A 74 -8.20 1.65 -1.22
CA ALA A 74 -7.60 0.44 -0.67
C ALA A 74 -8.43 -0.82 -1.02
N LEU A 75 -9.76 -0.76 -0.86
CA LEU A 75 -10.66 -1.87 -1.19
C LEU A 75 -10.69 -2.17 -2.70
N GLU A 76 -10.66 -1.13 -3.55
CA GLU A 76 -10.54 -1.29 -5.00
C GLU A 76 -9.21 -1.94 -5.39
N GLY A 77 -8.11 -1.51 -4.76
CA GLY A 77 -6.78 -2.10 -4.98
C GLY A 77 -6.76 -3.58 -4.62
N LEU A 78 -7.28 -3.94 -3.45
CA LEU A 78 -7.40 -5.33 -3.02
C LEU A 78 -8.23 -6.17 -3.97
N SER A 79 -9.41 -5.66 -4.34
CA SER A 79 -10.32 -6.38 -5.24
C SER A 79 -9.73 -6.60 -6.62
N TYR A 80 -8.95 -5.61 -7.11
CA TYR A 80 -8.31 -5.69 -8.42
C TYR A 80 -7.08 -6.60 -8.41
N HIS A 81 -6.12 -6.34 -7.52
CA HIS A 81 -4.83 -7.02 -7.56
C HIS A 81 -4.84 -8.45 -6.99
N TRP A 82 -5.84 -8.79 -6.16
CA TRP A 82 -6.07 -10.17 -5.69
C TRP A 82 -7.12 -10.92 -6.49
N GLY A 83 -7.85 -10.22 -7.37
CA GLY A 83 -8.78 -10.81 -8.32
C GLY A 83 -8.05 -11.35 -9.57
N ARG A 84 -8.55 -12.47 -10.11
CA ARG A 84 -8.11 -13.04 -11.39
C ARG A 84 -9.33 -13.38 -12.21
N ASN A 85 -9.84 -12.41 -12.97
CA ASN A 85 -11.09 -12.52 -13.69
C ASN A 85 -11.11 -11.61 -14.92
N LYS A 86 -12.18 -11.65 -15.67
CA LYS A 86 -12.35 -10.86 -16.91
C LYS A 86 -12.13 -9.35 -16.76
N ASN A 87 -12.29 -8.79 -15.56
CA ASN A 87 -12.12 -7.35 -15.30
C ASN A 87 -10.64 -6.96 -15.09
N HIS A 88 -9.76 -7.92 -14.73
CA HIS A 88 -8.34 -7.62 -14.61
C HIS A 88 -7.70 -7.46 -16.00
N PHE A 89 -6.74 -6.55 -16.13
CA PHE A 89 -6.09 -6.25 -17.42
C PHE A 89 -5.47 -7.48 -18.07
N ILE A 90 -4.79 -8.33 -17.30
CA ILE A 90 -4.03 -9.48 -17.82
C ILE A 90 -4.38 -10.81 -17.16
N ALA A 91 -4.61 -10.83 -15.84
CA ALA A 91 -4.82 -12.05 -15.06
C ALA A 91 -6.30 -12.46 -15.08
N LYS A 92 -6.65 -13.45 -15.90
CA LYS A 92 -8.06 -13.80 -16.15
C LYS A 92 -8.57 -14.94 -15.28
N ASN A 93 -7.71 -15.88 -14.90
CA ASN A 93 -8.13 -17.14 -14.27
C ASN A 93 -7.08 -17.65 -13.27
N VAL A 94 -7.50 -18.63 -12.47
CA VAL A 94 -6.65 -19.59 -11.78
C VAL A 94 -6.90 -20.98 -12.34
N ASP A 95 -5.85 -21.79 -12.44
CA ASP A 95 -5.98 -23.22 -12.79
C ASP A 95 -6.18 -24.03 -11.52
N ILE A 96 -7.24 -24.82 -11.49
CA ILE A 96 -7.55 -25.76 -10.41
C ILE A 96 -7.74 -27.12 -11.06
N ASN A 97 -6.73 -27.98 -11.00
CA ASN A 97 -6.73 -29.33 -11.56
C ASN A 97 -7.08 -29.37 -13.07
N GLY A 98 -6.54 -28.45 -13.85
CA GLY A 98 -6.77 -28.35 -15.28
C GLY A 98 -8.06 -27.63 -15.68
N GLU A 99 -8.82 -27.12 -14.72
CA GLU A 99 -10.00 -26.29 -14.97
C GLU A 99 -9.75 -24.84 -14.61
N LEU A 100 -10.06 -23.93 -15.52
CA LEU A 100 -9.87 -22.48 -15.34
C LEU A 100 -11.06 -21.84 -14.65
N TYR A 101 -10.81 -21.20 -13.50
CA TYR A 101 -11.82 -20.48 -12.72
C TYR A 101 -11.50 -18.99 -12.68
N GLU A 102 -12.53 -18.15 -12.89
CA GLU A 102 -12.45 -16.72 -12.56
C GLU A 102 -12.56 -16.54 -11.05
N VAL A 103 -11.67 -15.70 -10.47
CA VAL A 103 -11.71 -15.35 -9.04
C VAL A 103 -12.05 -13.87 -8.89
N PHE A 104 -13.17 -13.59 -8.28
CA PHE A 104 -13.61 -12.25 -7.90
C PHE A 104 -13.38 -12.05 -6.40
N VAL A 105 -12.59 -11.07 -6.06
CA VAL A 105 -12.36 -10.67 -4.67
C VAL A 105 -13.22 -9.45 -4.36
N ASN A 106 -14.10 -9.60 -3.38
CA ASN A 106 -14.90 -8.52 -2.80
C ASN A 106 -14.30 -8.14 -1.46
N ALA A 107 -13.43 -7.13 -1.44
CA ALA A 107 -12.86 -6.60 -0.23
C ALA A 107 -13.87 -5.71 0.49
N ILE A 108 -14.05 -5.91 1.79
CA ILE A 108 -14.96 -5.11 2.63
C ILE A 108 -14.25 -4.69 3.91
N ASN A 109 -14.46 -3.42 4.31
CA ASN A 109 -13.98 -2.92 5.60
C ASN A 109 -14.97 -3.27 6.72
N THR A 110 -14.49 -3.93 7.77
CA THR A 110 -15.29 -4.35 8.91
C THR A 110 -14.40 -4.78 10.06
N THR A 111 -14.88 -4.66 11.29
CA THR A 111 -14.22 -5.21 12.48
C THR A 111 -14.62 -6.67 12.77
N LYS A 112 -15.67 -7.17 12.09
CA LYS A 112 -16.24 -8.48 12.38
C LYS A 112 -15.53 -9.58 11.60
N LYS A 113 -14.76 -10.43 12.30
CA LYS A 113 -13.98 -11.53 11.69
C LYS A 113 -13.07 -11.03 10.57
N ALA A 114 -12.47 -9.87 10.78
CA ALA A 114 -11.52 -9.23 9.88
C ALA A 114 -10.07 -9.56 10.27
N MET A 115 -9.15 -9.14 9.44
CA MET A 115 -7.73 -9.08 9.76
C MET A 115 -7.46 -8.04 10.87
N ASP A 116 -6.23 -8.03 11.39
CA ASP A 116 -5.75 -6.98 12.28
C ASP A 116 -5.93 -5.60 11.65
N ASP A 117 -6.06 -4.58 12.46
CA ASP A 117 -6.32 -3.23 11.96
C ASP A 117 -5.11 -2.62 11.25
N VAL A 118 -5.43 -1.79 10.27
CA VAL A 118 -4.44 -1.07 9.45
C VAL A 118 -4.87 0.38 9.32
N ASP A 119 -3.98 1.30 9.71
CA ASP A 119 -4.23 2.73 9.61
C ASP A 119 -3.97 3.24 8.18
N LEU A 120 -4.89 4.03 7.64
CA LEU A 120 -4.73 4.76 6.39
C LEU A 120 -4.33 6.20 6.70
N ILE A 121 -3.09 6.59 6.36
CA ILE A 121 -2.52 7.89 6.68
C ILE A 121 -2.44 8.77 5.44
N PHE A 122 -2.98 9.99 5.51
CA PHE A 122 -2.75 11.02 4.50
C PHE A 122 -1.47 11.79 4.85
N ASN A 123 -0.46 11.76 3.96
CA ASN A 123 0.84 12.42 4.15
C ASN A 123 1.11 13.43 3.04
N THR A 124 1.47 14.67 3.43
CA THR A 124 1.85 15.75 2.51
C THR A 124 2.84 16.69 3.17
N ASN A 125 3.56 17.52 2.41
CA ASN A 125 4.53 18.51 2.92
C ASN A 125 5.49 17.98 3.98
N ASN A 126 5.84 16.72 3.91
CA ASN A 126 6.63 16.01 4.92
C ASN A 126 7.58 15.01 4.26
N LYS A 127 8.42 14.33 5.05
CA LYS A 127 9.22 13.20 4.57
C LYS A 127 8.31 12.12 3.98
N TRP A 128 8.82 11.41 2.98
CA TRP A 128 8.16 10.22 2.45
C TRP A 128 7.94 9.21 3.58
N MET A 129 6.70 8.75 3.70
CA MET A 129 6.32 7.74 4.68
C MET A 129 6.16 6.40 3.99
N ARG A 130 6.94 5.42 4.46
CA ARG A 130 6.83 4.05 3.99
C ARG A 130 5.59 3.38 4.57
N SER A 131 4.80 2.72 3.73
CA SER A 131 3.70 1.87 4.18
C SER A 131 4.22 0.66 4.95
N GLY A 132 3.41 0.16 5.88
CA GLY A 132 3.77 -0.94 6.77
C GLY A 132 4.72 -0.56 7.90
N ASN A 133 5.28 0.65 7.89
CA ASN A 133 6.03 1.23 8.99
C ASN A 133 5.72 2.73 9.03
N PRO A 134 4.98 3.24 10.01
CA PRO A 134 4.52 4.64 10.05
C PRO A 134 5.65 5.67 10.20
N GLY A 135 6.83 5.36 9.68
CA GLY A 135 7.76 6.40 9.28
C GLY A 135 8.82 6.79 10.25
N THR A 136 9.19 5.97 11.15
CA THR A 136 10.36 6.29 11.96
C THR A 136 11.53 5.37 11.65
N VAL A 137 12.13 5.60 10.49
CA VAL A 137 13.48 5.07 10.19
C VAL A 137 14.52 5.62 11.20
N GLU A 138 14.16 6.64 11.99
CA GLU A 138 15.02 7.28 12.99
C GLU A 138 14.91 6.65 14.39
N ASP A 139 13.93 5.77 14.63
CA ASP A 139 13.78 5.09 15.92
C ASP A 139 14.43 3.69 15.84
N PRO A 140 15.47 3.39 16.64
CA PRO A 140 16.12 2.08 16.66
C PRO A 140 15.17 0.93 17.06
N ILE A 141 14.05 1.23 17.69
CA ILE A 141 12.98 0.26 17.99
C ILE A 141 12.19 -0.11 16.73
N SER A 142 12.09 0.78 15.75
CA SER A 142 11.41 0.53 14.48
C SER A 142 12.09 -0.54 13.63
N PHE A 143 13.39 -0.78 13.84
CA PHE A 143 14.11 -1.86 13.17
C PHE A 143 13.54 -3.24 13.54
N VAL A 144 13.14 -3.44 14.79
CA VAL A 144 12.47 -4.66 15.27
C VAL A 144 10.98 -4.62 14.87
N GLY A 145 10.36 -3.45 14.90
CA GLY A 145 8.96 -3.24 14.49
C GLY A 145 8.69 -3.57 13.03
N ASN A 146 9.65 -3.38 12.12
CA ASN A 146 9.53 -3.76 10.71
C ASN A 146 9.27 -5.27 10.49
N ILE A 147 9.66 -6.10 11.44
CA ILE A 147 9.44 -7.55 11.36
C ILE A 147 8.03 -7.92 11.88
N VAL A 148 7.49 -7.12 12.77
CA VAL A 148 6.33 -7.50 13.59
C VAL A 148 5.03 -6.83 13.13
N SER A 149 5.09 -5.64 12.52
CA SER A 149 3.92 -4.80 12.29
C SER A 149 3.79 -4.34 10.84
N ARG A 150 2.56 -4.40 10.34
CA ARG A 150 2.11 -3.84 9.05
C ARG A 150 0.85 -3.03 9.32
N GLU A 151 0.97 -1.98 10.11
CA GLU A 151 -0.16 -1.31 10.72
C GLU A 151 -0.60 -0.07 9.96
N ALA A 152 0.20 0.43 9.01
CA ALA A 152 -0.15 1.65 8.29
C ALA A 152 0.10 1.57 6.79
N ILE A 153 -0.79 2.20 6.02
CA ILE A 153 -0.65 2.44 4.58
C ILE A 153 -0.70 3.95 4.36
N CYS A 154 0.36 4.50 3.78
CA CYS A 154 0.55 5.93 3.64
C CYS A 154 0.23 6.39 2.23
N TYR A 155 -0.65 7.39 2.13
CA TYR A 155 -0.97 8.10 0.89
C TYR A 155 -0.09 9.35 0.81
N ASN A 156 0.99 9.28 0.00
CA ASN A 156 2.01 10.32 -0.09
C ASN A 156 1.72 11.24 -1.29
N VAL A 157 1.25 12.47 -1.05
CA VAL A 157 0.77 13.38 -2.11
C VAL A 157 1.27 14.80 -1.93
N GLY A 158 1.38 15.57 -3.02
CA GLY A 158 1.90 16.92 -2.98
C GLY A 158 3.42 16.94 -2.77
N TYR A 159 3.95 17.88 -2.02
CA TYR A 159 5.38 17.96 -1.76
C TYR A 159 5.83 16.92 -0.74
N ILE A 160 6.62 15.97 -1.20
CA ILE A 160 7.20 14.90 -0.39
C ILE A 160 8.71 15.03 -0.39
N LYS A 161 9.32 15.00 0.80
CA LYS A 161 10.77 15.06 0.98
C LYS A 161 11.37 13.65 0.96
N TYR A 162 12.23 13.41 -0.02
CA TYR A 162 13.09 12.24 -0.15
C TYR A 162 14.52 12.55 0.32
N SER A 163 15.40 11.56 0.32
CA SER A 163 16.82 11.73 0.66
C SER A 163 17.57 12.68 -0.27
N TYR A 164 17.14 12.79 -1.53
CA TYR A 164 17.72 13.65 -2.56
C TYR A 164 17.09 15.05 -2.66
N GLY A 165 15.99 15.33 -1.94
CA GLY A 165 15.29 16.63 -1.98
C GLY A 165 13.77 16.50 -1.96
N TRP A 166 13.09 17.60 -2.28
CA TRP A 166 11.63 17.63 -2.38
C TRP A 166 11.17 17.29 -3.79
N ASP A 167 10.11 16.50 -3.90
CA ASP A 167 9.45 16.16 -5.16
C ASP A 167 7.94 16.29 -5.02
N TYR A 168 7.24 16.59 -6.12
CA TYR A 168 5.80 16.76 -6.12
C TYR A 168 5.09 15.50 -6.62
N GLN A 169 4.38 14.84 -5.72
CA GLN A 169 3.58 13.66 -6.01
C GLN A 169 2.18 14.04 -6.46
N TYR A 170 1.82 13.62 -7.68
CA TYR A 170 0.52 13.93 -8.27
C TYR A 170 -0.56 12.99 -7.75
N LEU A 171 -1.73 13.54 -7.39
CA LEU A 171 -2.91 12.79 -6.91
C LEU A 171 -3.21 11.56 -7.76
N LYS A 172 -3.27 11.71 -9.10
CA LYS A 172 -3.57 10.61 -10.01
C LYS A 172 -2.57 9.45 -9.92
N ASN A 173 -1.30 9.77 -9.78
CA ASN A 173 -0.24 8.77 -9.67
C ASN A 173 -0.29 8.09 -8.31
N GLU A 174 -0.54 8.88 -7.25
CA GLU A 174 -0.65 8.36 -5.90
C GLU A 174 -1.90 7.50 -5.72
N ASP A 175 -3.02 7.82 -6.34
CA ASP A 175 -4.22 6.96 -6.34
C ASP A 175 -3.89 5.56 -6.89
N ILE A 176 -3.10 5.47 -7.96
CA ILE A 176 -2.64 4.20 -8.55
C ILE A 176 -1.68 3.49 -7.60
N SER A 177 -0.69 4.21 -7.08
CA SER A 177 0.31 3.70 -6.15
C SER A 177 -0.32 3.19 -4.86
N PHE A 178 -1.26 3.94 -4.29
CA PHE A 178 -1.94 3.60 -3.06
C PHE A 178 -2.81 2.33 -3.18
N LYS A 179 -3.50 2.14 -4.32
CA LYS A 179 -4.24 0.90 -4.61
C LYS A 179 -3.30 -0.32 -4.61
N GLU A 180 -2.19 -0.21 -5.29
CA GLU A 180 -1.16 -1.25 -5.34
C GLU A 180 -0.55 -1.50 -3.97
N THR A 181 -0.10 -0.43 -3.28
CA THR A 181 0.50 -0.53 -1.96
C THR A 181 -0.47 -1.15 -0.95
N SER A 182 -1.74 -0.78 -0.98
CA SER A 182 -2.77 -1.39 -0.12
C SER A 182 -2.92 -2.89 -0.37
N ALA A 183 -2.92 -3.30 -1.63
CA ALA A 183 -2.99 -4.71 -1.98
C ALA A 183 -1.73 -5.49 -1.59
N HIS A 184 -0.56 -4.85 -1.66
CA HIS A 184 0.73 -5.41 -1.26
C HIS A 184 0.81 -5.57 0.27
N GLU A 185 0.56 -4.51 1.03
CA GLU A 185 0.71 -4.52 2.50
C GLU A 185 -0.30 -5.45 3.17
N ILE A 186 -1.56 -5.41 2.75
CA ILE A 186 -2.57 -6.36 3.24
C ILE A 186 -2.26 -7.78 2.75
N GLY A 187 -1.64 -7.91 1.59
CA GLY A 187 -1.13 -9.18 1.07
C GLY A 187 -0.16 -9.89 2.01
N HIS A 188 0.62 -9.15 2.79
CA HIS A 188 1.48 -9.73 3.81
C HIS A 188 0.73 -10.55 4.85
N ALA A 189 -0.45 -10.11 5.28
CA ALA A 189 -1.28 -10.86 6.21
C ALA A 189 -1.79 -12.18 5.58
N ILE A 190 -2.16 -12.16 4.30
CA ILE A 190 -2.57 -13.36 3.55
C ILE A 190 -1.40 -14.35 3.43
N LEU A 191 -0.24 -13.87 2.97
CA LEU A 191 0.95 -14.71 2.82
C LEU A 191 1.45 -15.27 4.15
N LYS A 192 1.40 -14.48 5.23
CA LYS A 192 1.78 -14.90 6.57
C LYS A 192 0.93 -16.06 7.06
N ALA A 193 -0.40 -15.98 6.85
CA ALA A 193 -1.33 -17.00 7.28
C ALA A 193 -1.13 -18.36 6.55
N TYR A 194 -0.62 -18.32 5.32
CA TYR A 194 -0.38 -19.52 4.51
C TYR A 194 1.09 -19.99 4.55
N GLY A 195 2.04 -19.09 4.24
CA GLY A 195 3.47 -19.41 4.08
C GLY A 195 4.35 -19.06 5.28
N GLY A 196 3.77 -18.45 6.32
CA GLY A 196 4.47 -18.01 7.53
C GLY A 196 5.19 -16.65 7.36
N THR A 197 5.70 -16.16 8.50
CA THR A 197 6.28 -14.81 8.61
C THR A 197 7.46 -14.59 7.67
N PHE A 198 8.40 -15.54 7.59
CA PHE A 198 9.58 -15.39 6.74
C PHE A 198 9.26 -15.37 5.25
N TYR A 199 8.27 -16.13 4.81
CA TYR A 199 7.81 -16.12 3.42
C TYR A 199 7.17 -14.78 3.07
N SER A 200 6.31 -14.27 3.95
CA SER A 200 5.61 -13.01 3.78
C SER A 200 6.59 -11.83 3.80
N TYR A 201 7.29 -11.61 4.89
CA TYR A 201 8.18 -10.44 5.09
C TYR A 201 9.46 -10.49 4.27
N GLY A 202 9.88 -11.68 3.84
CA GLY A 202 10.94 -11.87 2.85
C GLY A 202 10.48 -11.60 1.41
N HIS A 203 9.24 -11.13 1.21
CA HIS A 203 8.68 -10.84 -0.12
C HIS A 203 8.93 -12.00 -1.08
N LYS A 204 8.55 -13.21 -0.63
CA LYS A 204 8.76 -14.46 -1.38
C LYS A 204 10.24 -14.75 -1.69
N GLY A 205 11.14 -14.20 -0.86
CA GLY A 205 12.58 -14.40 -0.96
C GLY A 205 13.32 -13.35 -1.79
N SER A 206 12.68 -12.27 -2.23
CA SER A 206 13.32 -11.19 -2.99
C SER A 206 14.07 -10.16 -2.13
N VAL A 207 13.83 -10.14 -0.81
CA VAL A 207 14.50 -9.22 0.12
C VAL A 207 15.08 -9.96 1.32
N ASN A 208 16.02 -9.29 1.99
CA ASN A 208 16.45 -9.67 3.32
C ASN A 208 15.35 -9.28 4.33
N THR A 209 14.86 -10.25 5.09
CA THR A 209 13.73 -10.07 6.01
C THR A 209 14.01 -9.02 7.09
N ILE A 210 15.26 -8.89 7.54
CA ILE A 210 15.64 -7.96 8.61
C ILE A 210 15.80 -6.54 8.06
N THR A 211 16.59 -6.35 7.02
CA THR A 211 16.91 -5.02 6.48
C THR A 211 15.86 -4.50 5.52
N GLN A 212 14.97 -5.37 5.03
CA GLN A 212 13.97 -5.06 3.99
C GLN A 212 14.60 -4.45 2.73
N SER A 213 15.87 -4.80 2.46
CA SER A 213 16.59 -4.45 1.25
C SER A 213 16.56 -5.61 0.26
N GLU A 214 16.56 -5.27 -1.02
CA GLU A 214 16.69 -6.25 -2.10
C GLU A 214 17.90 -7.16 -1.88
N ASN A 215 17.76 -8.41 -2.23
CA ASN A 215 18.86 -9.37 -2.17
C ASN A 215 19.21 -9.87 -3.59
N SER A 216 20.20 -10.76 -3.68
CA SER A 216 20.68 -11.30 -4.96
C SER A 216 19.64 -12.13 -5.74
N LYS A 217 18.49 -12.44 -5.15
CA LYS A 217 17.38 -13.15 -5.80
C LYS A 217 16.28 -12.19 -6.31
N ALA A 218 16.39 -10.89 -6.03
CA ALA A 218 15.49 -9.90 -6.60
C ALA A 218 15.72 -9.85 -8.12
N ILE A 219 14.64 -9.79 -8.88
CA ILE A 219 14.63 -9.79 -10.33
C ILE A 219 14.11 -8.46 -10.87
N GLU A 220 14.33 -8.19 -12.14
CA GLU A 220 13.69 -7.06 -12.81
C GLU A 220 12.21 -7.32 -13.07
N TYR A 221 11.43 -6.23 -13.18
CA TYR A 221 10.05 -6.33 -13.64
C TYR A 221 9.98 -7.04 -15.01
N PRO A 222 9.09 -8.03 -15.16
CA PRO A 222 8.92 -8.71 -16.44
C PRO A 222 8.44 -7.74 -17.53
N LYS A 223 9.10 -7.75 -18.68
CA LYS A 223 8.77 -6.87 -19.82
C LYS A 223 7.37 -7.11 -20.35
N LYS A 224 6.84 -8.33 -20.22
CA LYS A 224 5.50 -8.75 -20.68
C LYS A 224 4.85 -9.66 -19.65
N GLY A 225 3.53 -9.80 -19.75
CA GLY A 225 2.78 -10.71 -18.88
C GLY A 225 2.45 -10.12 -17.52
N GLU A 226 2.07 -10.97 -16.61
CA GLU A 226 1.72 -10.62 -15.22
C GLU A 226 2.96 -10.16 -14.44
N ILE A 227 2.74 -9.26 -13.49
CA ILE A 227 3.73 -8.82 -12.51
C ILE A 227 3.21 -9.24 -11.15
N ASP A 228 3.95 -10.08 -10.46
CA ASP A 228 3.58 -10.49 -9.09
C ASP A 228 3.71 -9.29 -8.15
N ILE A 229 2.63 -8.97 -7.42
CA ILE A 229 2.57 -7.80 -6.55
C ILE A 229 3.44 -7.92 -5.29
N MET A 230 3.83 -9.13 -4.90
CA MET A 230 4.47 -9.35 -3.59
C MET A 230 6.01 -9.28 -3.59
N PRO A 231 6.76 -9.68 -4.63
CA PRO A 231 8.21 -9.52 -4.66
C PRO A 231 8.65 -8.05 -4.80
N TYR A 232 9.86 -7.74 -4.33
CA TYR A 232 10.56 -6.52 -4.71
C TYR A 232 11.34 -6.76 -6.01
N TYR A 233 11.48 -5.70 -6.80
CA TYR A 233 12.13 -5.71 -8.09
C TYR A 233 13.26 -4.70 -8.12
N THR A 234 14.31 -4.98 -8.91
CA THR A 234 15.55 -4.19 -8.96
C THR A 234 15.46 -2.96 -9.86
N ASN A 235 14.39 -2.82 -10.64
CA ASN A 235 14.19 -1.70 -11.55
C ASN A 235 12.86 -0.97 -11.27
N TRP A 236 12.68 0.20 -11.89
CA TRP A 236 11.47 1.00 -11.74
C TRP A 236 10.39 0.59 -12.74
N LEU A 237 9.12 0.60 -12.30
CA LEU A 237 7.94 0.34 -13.12
C LEU A 237 7.16 1.64 -13.36
N SER A 238 6.86 1.95 -14.62
CA SER A 238 6.04 3.11 -14.98
C SER A 238 4.57 2.92 -14.57
N TYR A 239 3.88 4.00 -14.22
CA TYR A 239 2.49 3.96 -13.75
C TYR A 239 1.51 3.30 -14.73
N ASN A 240 1.73 3.44 -16.05
CA ASN A 240 0.88 2.83 -17.07
C ASN A 240 1.00 1.30 -17.15
N GLN A 241 2.00 0.70 -16.51
CA GLN A 241 2.18 -0.75 -16.45
C GLN A 241 1.70 -1.37 -15.13
N ARG A 242 1.32 -0.57 -14.15
CA ARG A 242 0.88 -1.06 -12.84
C ARG A 242 -0.43 -1.85 -12.88
N ASN A 243 -1.22 -1.69 -13.94
CA ASN A 243 -2.41 -2.51 -14.19
C ASN A 243 -2.09 -3.98 -14.50
N ARG A 244 -0.81 -4.35 -14.74
CA ARG A 244 -0.33 -5.73 -14.90
C ARG A 244 -0.04 -6.41 -13.55
N MET A 245 0.02 -5.64 -12.46
CA MET A 245 0.33 -6.19 -11.13
C MET A 245 -0.85 -6.98 -10.59
N VAL A 246 -0.57 -8.17 -10.10
CA VAL A 246 -1.57 -9.12 -9.59
C VAL A 246 -0.90 -10.09 -8.62
N ALA A 247 -1.63 -10.55 -7.62
CA ALA A 247 -1.17 -11.66 -6.79
C ALA A 247 -0.95 -12.92 -7.66
N ALA A 248 0.18 -13.58 -7.50
CA ALA A 248 0.48 -14.78 -8.27
C ALA A 248 -0.63 -15.82 -8.09
N MET A 249 -0.81 -16.68 -9.08
CA MET A 249 -1.87 -17.69 -9.08
C MET A 249 -1.88 -18.51 -7.78
N LYS A 250 -0.72 -18.97 -7.31
CA LYS A 250 -0.57 -19.74 -6.07
C LYS A 250 -0.99 -18.95 -4.83
N ASP A 251 -0.77 -17.63 -4.80
CA ASP A 251 -1.13 -16.78 -3.67
C ASP A 251 -2.65 -16.56 -3.62
N VAL A 252 -3.29 -16.44 -4.79
CA VAL A 252 -4.76 -16.41 -4.88
C VAL A 252 -5.39 -17.75 -4.50
N LEU A 253 -4.78 -18.87 -4.89
CA LEU A 253 -5.21 -20.20 -4.41
C LEU A 253 -5.05 -20.31 -2.89
N SER A 254 -3.99 -19.74 -2.32
CA SER A 254 -3.78 -19.69 -0.87
C SER A 254 -4.87 -18.85 -0.18
N LEU A 255 -5.23 -17.70 -0.75
CA LEU A 255 -6.34 -16.89 -0.26
C LEU A 255 -7.66 -17.67 -0.26
N ILE A 256 -7.95 -18.39 -1.34
CA ILE A 256 -9.16 -19.24 -1.43
C ILE A 256 -9.13 -20.33 -0.35
N TRP A 257 -7.98 -20.96 -0.12
CA TRP A 257 -7.81 -22.00 0.89
C TRP A 257 -8.01 -21.48 2.33
N LEU A 258 -7.68 -20.23 2.59
CA LEU A 258 -7.90 -19.59 3.91
C LEU A 258 -9.37 -19.20 4.16
N THR A 259 -10.24 -19.29 3.16
CA THR A 259 -11.65 -18.92 3.28
C THR A 259 -12.53 -20.12 3.63
N LYS A 260 -13.68 -19.85 4.27
CA LYS A 260 -14.73 -20.87 4.38
C LYS A 260 -15.33 -21.11 2.98
N ILE A 261 -15.16 -22.31 2.45
CA ILE A 261 -15.62 -22.68 1.11
C ILE A 261 -17.10 -23.10 1.16
N GLU A 262 -17.91 -22.47 0.31
CA GLU A 262 -19.28 -22.89 0.01
C GLU A 262 -19.37 -23.28 -1.47
N LEU A 263 -19.88 -24.47 -1.74
CA LEU A 263 -20.13 -24.96 -3.11
C LEU A 263 -21.57 -24.61 -3.53
N LYS A 264 -21.72 -24.09 -4.74
CA LYS A 264 -23.03 -23.79 -5.35
C LYS A 264 -23.14 -24.51 -6.67
#